data_c509a57d5069b7e2a80b6697a5414b85
#
_entry.id   c509a57d5069b7e2a80b6697a5414b85
#
_cell.length_a   1.000
_cell.length_b   1.000
_cell.length_c   1.000
_cell.angle_alpha   90.00
_cell.angle_beta   90.00
_cell.angle_gamma   90.00
#
_symmetry.space_group_name_H-M   'P 1'
#
loop_
_entity.id
_entity.type
_entity.pdbx_description
1 polymer ?
#
loop_
_entity_poly.entity_id
_entity_poly.type
_entity_poly.pdbx_seq_one_letter_code
_entity_poly.pdbx_strand_id
1 'polypeptide(L)'
;MNKGFCARLVLAAVSAVALAQPAAADTLENLKEQGFARIAIANEPPFTAVAADGKVSGAGPDVAREVFKRMGVPDVVASISEYGAMIPGLQARRFDAVTAGLFMKPERCRAVAYSQPILCDGEAFAVKKGNPSNFQSYADIAANADAKIGAPGGGTEERLALEAGVPRDRVIVVPDGQSGIKMLQDGRIDAYSLPILSIQDLLKKASDPNIEMVGPVKNAPVYCDGAAFRKQDTALRDAFDKELAALKQSGEFAKIVESYGFSAKAALETNRDAMCGGPN
;
A
#
# COMPACT_ATOMS: atom_id res chain seq x y z
N MET A 1 -77.42 -19.29 39.90
CA MET A 1 -76.38 -18.35 40.42
C MET A 1 -75.12 -18.47 39.53
N ASN A 2 -75.09 -17.66 38.46
CA ASN A 2 -73.99 -17.64 37.49
C ASN A 2 -73.07 -16.47 37.78
N LYS A 3 -71.80 -16.74 38.06
CA LYS A 3 -70.75 -15.74 38.16
C LYS A 3 -69.95 -15.73 36.85
N GLY A 4 -70.14 -14.68 36.04
CA GLY A 4 -69.38 -14.45 34.84
C GLY A 4 -67.96 -13.95 35.18
N PHE A 5 -66.94 -14.57 34.57
CA PHE A 5 -65.51 -14.22 34.67
C PHE A 5 -65.13 -13.41 33.42
N CYS A 6 -64.99 -12.08 33.58
CA CYS A 6 -64.48 -11.24 32.48
C CYS A 6 -62.95 -11.34 32.43
N ALA A 7 -62.44 -12.00 31.40
CA ALA A 7 -60.99 -11.97 31.08
C ALA A 7 -60.65 -10.69 30.31
N ARG A 8 -59.84 -9.81 30.88
CA ARG A 8 -59.25 -8.65 30.18
C ARG A 8 -57.99 -9.10 29.44
N LEU A 9 -58.06 -9.09 28.10
CA LEU A 9 -56.88 -9.18 27.28
C LEU A 9 -56.11 -7.87 27.35
N VAL A 10 -54.88 -7.92 27.87
CA VAL A 10 -53.89 -6.83 27.77
C VAL A 10 -53.06 -7.06 26.53
N LEU A 11 -53.27 -6.26 25.47
CA LEU A 11 -52.39 -6.22 24.28
C LEU A 11 -51.14 -5.45 24.65
N ALA A 12 -50.03 -6.17 24.78
CA ALA A 12 -48.69 -5.55 24.88
C ALA A 12 -48.21 -5.17 23.50
N ALA A 13 -48.19 -3.89 23.17
CA ALA A 13 -47.53 -3.40 21.95
C ALA A 13 -46.04 -3.40 22.16
N VAL A 14 -45.34 -4.34 21.50
CA VAL A 14 -43.88 -4.38 21.41
C VAL A 14 -43.47 -3.36 20.36
N SER A 15 -43.01 -2.20 20.78
CA SER A 15 -42.38 -1.19 19.91
C SER A 15 -40.98 -1.71 19.51
N ALA A 16 -40.83 -2.16 18.27
CA ALA A 16 -39.52 -2.46 17.70
C ALA A 16 -38.77 -1.14 17.47
N VAL A 17 -37.84 -0.81 18.36
CA VAL A 17 -36.85 0.24 18.13
C VAL A 17 -35.89 -0.29 17.08
N ALA A 18 -36.02 0.18 15.84
CA ALA A 18 -35.03 -0.04 14.79
C ALA A 18 -33.76 0.71 15.20
N LEU A 19 -32.75 -0.02 15.66
CA LEU A 19 -31.39 0.49 15.82
C LEU A 19 -30.88 0.84 14.42
N ALA A 20 -30.98 2.12 14.03
CA ALA A 20 -30.31 2.62 12.85
C ALA A 20 -28.82 2.45 13.07
N GLN A 21 -28.19 1.53 12.34
CA GLN A 21 -26.73 1.43 12.30
C GLN A 21 -26.23 2.75 11.70
N PRO A 22 -25.25 3.45 12.33
CA PRO A 22 -24.66 4.63 11.73
C PRO A 22 -24.06 4.25 10.38
N ALA A 23 -24.55 4.87 9.33
CA ALA A 23 -24.17 4.61 7.96
C ALA A 23 -22.70 5.02 7.73
N ALA A 24 -22.05 4.33 6.80
CA ALA A 24 -20.68 4.61 6.33
C ALA A 24 -20.49 6.05 5.74
N ALA A 25 -21.55 6.86 5.69
CA ALA A 25 -21.51 8.26 5.29
C ALA A 25 -20.71 9.17 6.26
N ASP A 26 -20.52 8.75 7.51
CA ASP A 26 -19.90 9.59 8.53
C ASP A 26 -18.37 9.69 8.45
N THR A 27 -17.67 8.78 7.72
CA THR A 27 -16.20 8.79 7.79
C THR A 27 -15.60 10.04 7.17
N LEU A 28 -16.10 10.51 6.02
CA LEU A 28 -15.58 11.72 5.37
C LEU A 28 -15.92 12.98 6.19
N GLU A 29 -17.12 13.09 6.71
CA GLU A 29 -17.51 14.24 7.54
C GLU A 29 -16.69 14.30 8.83
N ASN A 30 -16.44 13.15 9.48
CA ASN A 30 -15.55 13.05 10.63
C ASN A 30 -14.11 13.51 10.29
N LEU A 31 -13.58 13.17 9.10
CA LEU A 31 -12.27 13.64 8.67
C LEU A 31 -12.24 15.16 8.42
N LYS A 32 -13.33 15.72 7.87
CA LYS A 32 -13.46 17.17 7.70
C LYS A 32 -13.52 17.91 9.04
N GLU A 33 -14.30 17.39 9.99
CA GLU A 33 -14.43 17.97 11.32
C GLU A 33 -13.11 17.93 12.11
N GLN A 34 -12.36 16.81 12.05
CA GLN A 34 -11.05 16.72 12.71
C GLN A 34 -9.93 17.47 11.96
N GLY A 35 -10.13 17.80 10.68
CA GLY A 35 -9.21 18.59 9.87
C GLY A 35 -8.04 17.81 9.28
N PHE A 36 -7.97 16.49 9.42
CA PHE A 36 -6.90 15.66 8.85
C PHE A 36 -7.34 14.22 8.62
N ALA A 37 -6.61 13.52 7.74
CA ALA A 37 -6.71 12.07 7.58
C ALA A 37 -5.42 11.39 8.07
N ARG A 38 -5.55 10.30 8.82
CA ARG A 38 -4.41 9.48 9.25
C ARG A 38 -4.05 8.51 8.14
N ILE A 39 -2.81 8.58 7.65
CA ILE A 39 -2.33 7.70 6.59
C ILE A 39 -1.21 6.78 7.11
N ALA A 40 -1.20 5.53 6.65
CA ALA A 40 -0.05 4.63 6.85
C ALA A 40 0.91 4.76 5.66
N ILE A 41 2.20 4.79 5.96
CA ILE A 41 3.31 4.84 5.01
C ILE A 41 4.41 3.85 5.39
N ALA A 42 5.30 3.46 4.44
CA ALA A 42 6.39 2.52 4.69
C ALA A 42 7.77 3.17 4.91
N ASN A 43 7.89 4.49 4.72
CA ASN A 43 9.19 5.19 4.66
C ASN A 43 10.15 4.57 3.63
N GLU A 44 9.63 4.33 2.43
CA GLU A 44 10.34 3.75 1.29
C GLU A 44 10.37 4.76 0.13
N PRO A 45 11.41 5.60 0.04
CA PRO A 45 11.55 6.56 -1.06
C PRO A 45 11.72 5.86 -2.43
N PRO A 46 11.14 6.43 -3.51
CA PRO A 46 10.41 7.69 -3.58
C PRO A 46 8.89 7.57 -3.35
N PHE A 47 8.38 6.37 -3.02
CA PHE A 47 6.97 6.16 -2.71
C PHE A 47 6.53 7.00 -1.52
N THR A 48 7.27 6.87 -0.41
CA THR A 48 7.01 7.54 0.87
C THR A 48 8.32 7.86 1.57
N ALA A 49 8.41 9.02 2.20
CA ALA A 49 9.58 9.43 2.96
C ALA A 49 9.19 10.23 4.19
N VAL A 50 9.97 10.07 5.26
CA VAL A 50 9.88 10.89 6.47
C VAL A 50 11.23 11.53 6.70
N ALA A 51 11.25 12.86 6.70
CA ALA A 51 12.44 13.64 7.00
C ALA A 51 12.75 13.62 8.51
N ALA A 52 13.96 14.02 8.90
CA ALA A 52 14.39 14.04 10.29
C ALA A 52 13.53 14.96 11.20
N ASP A 53 12.90 15.98 10.62
CA ASP A 53 11.95 16.88 11.30
C ASP A 53 10.52 16.31 11.38
N GLY A 54 10.30 15.07 10.91
CA GLY A 54 9.01 14.41 10.88
C GLY A 54 8.12 14.77 9.67
N LYS A 55 8.61 15.63 8.77
CA LYS A 55 7.85 15.99 7.58
C LYS A 55 7.72 14.80 6.64
N VAL A 56 6.48 14.53 6.23
CA VAL A 56 6.14 13.45 5.30
C VAL A 56 6.11 13.96 3.88
N SER A 57 6.76 13.23 2.98
CA SER A 57 6.81 13.47 1.54
C SER A 57 6.80 12.14 0.78
N GLY A 58 6.85 12.19 -0.53
CA GLY A 58 6.81 11.03 -1.42
C GLY A 58 5.59 11.09 -2.32
N ALA A 59 5.65 10.34 -3.42
CA ALA A 59 4.61 10.41 -4.44
C ALA A 59 3.22 10.04 -3.90
N GLY A 60 3.13 8.99 -3.08
CA GLY A 60 1.86 8.54 -2.49
C GLY A 60 1.24 9.55 -1.52
N PRO A 61 1.96 9.98 -0.46
CA PRO A 61 1.48 11.00 0.48
C PRO A 61 1.13 12.33 -0.17
N ASP A 62 1.89 12.78 -1.17
CA ASP A 62 1.64 14.09 -1.80
C ASP A 62 0.40 14.05 -2.70
N VAL A 63 0.18 12.95 -3.44
CA VAL A 63 -1.10 12.74 -4.15
C VAL A 63 -2.25 12.66 -3.14
N ALA A 64 -2.10 11.87 -2.06
CA ALA A 64 -3.14 11.73 -1.04
C ALA A 64 -3.50 13.07 -0.39
N ARG A 65 -2.49 13.87 -0.03
CA ARG A 65 -2.68 15.22 0.55
C ARG A 65 -3.49 16.11 -0.37
N GLU A 66 -3.15 16.15 -1.66
CA GLU A 66 -3.87 16.98 -2.62
C GLU A 66 -5.30 16.50 -2.83
N VAL A 67 -5.53 15.19 -2.91
CA VAL A 67 -6.88 14.62 -3.02
C VAL A 67 -7.71 14.90 -1.77
N PHE A 68 -7.20 14.63 -0.57
CA PHE A 68 -7.91 14.92 0.68
C PHE A 68 -8.23 16.41 0.85
N LYS A 69 -7.31 17.29 0.47
CA LYS A 69 -7.55 18.73 0.47
C LYS A 69 -8.73 19.13 -0.44
N ARG A 70 -8.82 18.56 -1.64
CA ARG A 70 -9.97 18.76 -2.55
C ARG A 70 -11.27 18.20 -1.99
N MET A 71 -11.20 17.15 -1.17
CA MET A 71 -12.35 16.60 -0.44
C MET A 71 -12.78 17.46 0.76
N GLY A 72 -12.06 18.54 1.09
CA GLY A 72 -12.31 19.39 2.26
C GLY A 72 -11.64 18.91 3.54
N VAL A 73 -10.68 17.99 3.45
CA VAL A 73 -9.82 17.54 4.56
C VAL A 73 -8.45 18.19 4.39
N PRO A 74 -8.10 19.23 5.17
CA PRO A 74 -6.97 20.11 4.83
C PRO A 74 -5.58 19.47 4.94
N ASP A 75 -5.42 18.42 5.75
CA ASP A 75 -4.09 17.83 5.99
C ASP A 75 -4.12 16.30 6.08
N VAL A 76 -2.93 15.69 6.03
CA VAL A 76 -2.70 14.27 6.28
C VAL A 76 -1.62 14.09 7.35
N VAL A 77 -1.88 13.21 8.31
CA VAL A 77 -0.93 12.84 9.36
C VAL A 77 -0.48 11.41 9.12
N ALA A 78 0.82 11.21 8.92
CA ALA A 78 1.34 9.89 8.58
C ALA A 78 1.91 9.15 9.79
N SER A 79 1.80 7.82 9.75
CA SER A 79 2.45 6.89 10.66
C SER A 79 3.19 5.82 9.87
N ILE A 80 4.44 5.56 10.24
CA ILE A 80 5.24 4.48 9.63
C ILE A 80 4.68 3.13 10.09
N SER A 81 4.52 2.21 9.14
CA SER A 81 4.03 0.86 9.37
C SER A 81 4.71 -0.11 8.41
N GLU A 82 5.04 -1.30 8.86
CA GLU A 82 5.44 -2.39 7.98
C GLU A 82 4.28 -2.84 7.09
N TYR A 83 4.57 -3.30 5.88
CA TYR A 83 3.54 -3.70 4.90
C TYR A 83 2.57 -4.75 5.45
N GLY A 84 3.07 -5.76 6.16
CA GLY A 84 2.23 -6.79 6.78
C GLY A 84 1.28 -6.28 7.87
N ALA A 85 1.58 -5.13 8.48
CA ALA A 85 0.77 -4.51 9.53
C ALA A 85 -0.23 -3.45 9.03
N MET A 86 -0.13 -3.00 7.76
CA MET A 86 -0.95 -1.93 7.22
C MET A 86 -2.44 -2.29 7.15
N ILE A 87 -2.79 -3.42 6.54
CA ILE A 87 -4.19 -3.86 6.42
C ILE A 87 -4.80 -4.15 7.80
N PRO A 88 -4.17 -4.91 8.70
CA PRO A 88 -4.66 -5.06 10.08
C PRO A 88 -4.82 -3.72 10.81
N GLY A 89 -3.87 -2.79 10.64
CA GLY A 89 -3.93 -1.45 11.23
C GLY A 89 -5.10 -0.61 10.71
N LEU A 90 -5.36 -0.68 9.40
CA LEU A 90 -6.50 -0.03 8.76
C LEU A 90 -7.84 -0.59 9.28
N GLN A 91 -7.97 -1.92 9.37
CA GLN A 91 -9.14 -2.60 9.91
C GLN A 91 -9.38 -2.25 11.39
N ALA A 92 -8.30 -2.11 12.16
CA ALA A 92 -8.33 -1.67 13.57
C ALA A 92 -8.52 -0.14 13.74
N ARG A 93 -8.82 0.62 12.68
CA ARG A 93 -9.02 2.08 12.68
C ARG A 93 -7.82 2.89 13.20
N ARG A 94 -6.60 2.34 13.13
CA ARG A 94 -5.38 3.09 13.42
C ARG A 94 -5.08 4.12 12.31
N PHE A 95 -5.49 3.81 11.09
CA PHE A 95 -5.37 4.64 9.90
C PHE A 95 -6.73 4.83 9.24
N ASP A 96 -6.87 5.90 8.48
CA ASP A 96 -8.05 6.19 7.65
C ASP A 96 -7.80 5.76 6.20
N ALA A 97 -6.52 5.82 5.76
CA ALA A 97 -6.07 5.29 4.49
C ALA A 97 -4.62 4.74 4.57
N VAL A 98 -4.25 3.90 3.61
CA VAL A 98 -2.86 3.49 3.36
C VAL A 98 -2.43 4.07 2.01
N THR A 99 -1.32 4.81 1.99
CA THR A 99 -0.77 5.46 0.79
C THR A 99 0.74 5.22 0.71
N ALA A 100 1.13 3.94 0.72
CA ALA A 100 2.47 3.50 1.03
C ALA A 100 3.17 2.74 -0.10
N GLY A 101 2.63 2.68 -1.31
CA GLY A 101 3.09 1.69 -2.28
C GLY A 101 2.55 0.28 -1.99
N LEU A 102 1.45 0.17 -1.25
CA LEU A 102 0.81 -1.11 -0.99
C LEU A 102 0.16 -1.63 -2.27
N PHE A 103 0.91 -2.34 -3.10
CA PHE A 103 0.49 -2.79 -4.42
C PHE A 103 -0.81 -3.61 -4.38
N MET A 104 -1.70 -3.32 -5.34
CA MET A 104 -2.95 -4.05 -5.53
C MET A 104 -2.67 -5.48 -5.95
N LYS A 105 -3.34 -6.42 -5.30
CA LYS A 105 -3.32 -7.86 -5.59
C LYS A 105 -4.65 -8.46 -5.21
N PRO A 106 -5.11 -9.55 -5.84
CA PRO A 106 -6.42 -10.12 -5.56
C PRO A 106 -6.71 -10.35 -4.08
N GLU A 107 -5.74 -10.86 -3.31
CA GLU A 107 -5.90 -11.10 -1.88
C GLU A 107 -6.03 -9.81 -1.05
N ARG A 108 -5.28 -8.75 -1.38
CA ARG A 108 -5.39 -7.45 -0.72
C ARG A 108 -6.70 -6.75 -1.11
N CYS A 109 -7.09 -6.83 -2.38
CA CYS A 109 -8.35 -6.26 -2.87
C CYS A 109 -9.59 -6.89 -2.21
N ARG A 110 -9.51 -8.17 -1.82
CA ARG A 110 -10.57 -8.80 -1.00
C ARG A 110 -10.64 -8.25 0.42
N ALA A 111 -9.51 -7.82 0.98
CA ALA A 111 -9.40 -7.36 2.37
C ALA A 111 -9.71 -5.86 2.56
N VAL A 112 -9.44 -5.03 1.55
CA VAL A 112 -9.59 -3.57 1.60
C VAL A 112 -10.27 -3.04 0.33
N ALA A 113 -10.74 -1.79 0.37
CA ALA A 113 -11.25 -1.05 -0.78
C ALA A 113 -10.13 -0.15 -1.31
N TYR A 114 -9.57 -0.47 -2.49
CA TYR A 114 -8.59 0.39 -3.15
C TYR A 114 -9.25 1.51 -3.94
N SER A 115 -8.58 2.64 -4.05
CA SER A 115 -8.86 3.68 -5.07
C SER A 115 -8.45 3.21 -6.46
N GLN A 116 -8.63 4.06 -7.47
CA GLN A 116 -7.97 3.90 -8.77
C GLN A 116 -6.44 4.00 -8.61
N PRO A 117 -5.65 3.42 -9.54
CA PRO A 117 -4.19 3.39 -9.46
C PRO A 117 -3.55 4.77 -9.29
N ILE A 118 -2.52 4.84 -8.46
CA ILE A 118 -1.73 6.06 -8.20
C ILE A 118 -0.29 5.88 -8.70
N LEU A 119 0.44 4.88 -8.21
CA LEU A 119 1.83 4.63 -8.59
C LEU A 119 1.97 3.21 -9.13
N CYS A 120 2.73 3.06 -10.23
CA CYS A 120 3.04 1.77 -10.82
C CYS A 120 4.55 1.62 -10.94
N ASP A 121 5.08 0.45 -10.56
CA ASP A 121 6.50 0.14 -10.71
C ASP A 121 6.71 -1.36 -10.92
N GLY A 122 7.86 -1.71 -11.47
CA GLY A 122 8.35 -3.09 -11.58
C GLY A 122 9.31 -3.41 -10.44
N GLU A 123 9.81 -4.65 -10.41
CA GLU A 123 10.74 -5.14 -9.39
C GLU A 123 12.20 -5.03 -9.85
N ALA A 124 13.11 -4.78 -8.92
CA ALA A 124 14.54 -4.83 -9.12
C ALA A 124 15.26 -5.53 -7.95
N PHE A 125 16.47 -5.99 -8.21
CA PHE A 125 17.40 -6.46 -7.19
C PHE A 125 18.57 -5.48 -7.04
N ALA A 126 18.96 -5.15 -5.82
CA ALA A 126 20.33 -4.73 -5.54
C ALA A 126 21.17 -5.98 -5.30
N VAL A 127 22.31 -6.08 -5.98
CA VAL A 127 23.25 -7.20 -5.90
C VAL A 127 24.69 -6.69 -5.83
N LYS A 128 25.63 -7.56 -5.48
CA LYS A 128 27.05 -7.24 -5.58
C LYS A 128 27.44 -6.96 -7.03
N LYS A 129 28.39 -6.07 -7.21
CA LYS A 129 28.90 -5.63 -8.51
C LYS A 129 29.28 -6.82 -9.41
N GLY A 130 28.85 -6.75 -10.67
CA GLY A 130 29.02 -7.81 -11.66
C GLY A 130 28.06 -8.98 -11.51
N ASN A 131 27.09 -8.89 -10.58
CA ASN A 131 26.08 -9.92 -10.35
C ASN A 131 26.65 -11.36 -10.38
N PRO A 132 27.56 -11.72 -9.47
CA PRO A 132 28.35 -12.96 -9.57
C PRO A 132 27.49 -14.24 -9.58
N SER A 133 26.28 -14.19 -9.03
CA SER A 133 25.31 -15.29 -9.05
C SER A 133 24.37 -15.27 -10.25
N ASN A 134 24.52 -14.28 -11.15
CA ASN A 134 23.71 -14.11 -12.35
C ASN A 134 22.19 -14.10 -12.10
N PHE A 135 21.75 -13.49 -11.01
CA PHE A 135 20.32 -13.35 -10.70
C PHE A 135 19.64 -12.40 -11.69
N GLN A 136 18.62 -12.88 -12.39
CA GLN A 136 17.77 -12.11 -13.30
C GLN A 136 16.30 -12.22 -12.92
N SER A 137 15.95 -13.26 -12.15
CA SER A 137 14.59 -13.57 -11.72
C SER A 137 14.59 -14.15 -10.29
N TYR A 138 13.43 -14.18 -9.65
CA TYR A 138 13.28 -14.89 -8.36
C TYR A 138 13.54 -16.40 -8.50
N ALA A 139 13.28 -16.99 -9.69
CA ALA A 139 13.56 -18.39 -9.95
C ALA A 139 15.07 -18.69 -9.94
N ASP A 140 15.92 -17.76 -10.39
CA ASP A 140 17.38 -17.94 -10.32
C ASP A 140 17.85 -17.99 -8.86
N ILE A 141 17.25 -17.16 -7.98
CA ILE A 141 17.54 -17.18 -6.55
C ILE A 141 17.06 -18.49 -5.91
N ALA A 142 15.87 -18.97 -6.30
CA ALA A 142 15.34 -20.25 -5.81
C ALA A 142 16.23 -21.44 -6.20
N ALA A 143 16.76 -21.43 -7.43
CA ALA A 143 17.64 -22.48 -7.96
C ALA A 143 19.04 -22.51 -7.31
N ASN A 144 19.51 -21.40 -6.75
CA ASN A 144 20.77 -21.34 -6.03
C ASN A 144 20.55 -21.72 -4.55
N ALA A 145 20.99 -22.90 -4.14
CA ALA A 145 20.69 -23.48 -2.82
C ALA A 145 21.20 -22.64 -1.63
N ASP A 146 22.26 -21.87 -1.81
CA ASP A 146 22.92 -21.10 -0.76
C ASP A 146 22.45 -19.63 -0.73
N ALA A 147 21.79 -19.15 -1.81
CA ALA A 147 21.43 -17.75 -1.95
C ALA A 147 20.32 -17.33 -0.97
N LYS A 148 20.50 -16.16 -0.37
CA LYS A 148 19.54 -15.49 0.49
C LYS A 148 19.05 -14.19 -0.14
N ILE A 149 17.75 -13.95 -0.10
CA ILE A 149 17.14 -12.71 -0.57
C ILE A 149 16.58 -11.92 0.60
N GLY A 150 16.87 -10.62 0.62
CA GLY A 150 16.23 -9.66 1.53
C GLY A 150 14.98 -9.07 0.90
N ALA A 151 13.92 -8.89 1.67
CA ALA A 151 12.68 -8.26 1.25
C ALA A 151 11.94 -7.64 2.44
N PRO A 152 11.09 -6.62 2.22
CA PRO A 152 10.21 -6.09 3.28
C PRO A 152 9.20 -7.13 3.75
N GLY A 153 8.99 -7.23 5.08
CA GLY A 153 8.02 -8.16 5.67
C GLY A 153 6.57 -7.87 5.25
N GLY A 154 5.89 -8.84 4.67
CA GLY A 154 4.55 -8.71 4.09
C GLY A 154 4.52 -7.91 2.78
N GLY A 155 5.68 -7.59 2.21
CA GLY A 155 5.84 -6.94 0.91
C GLY A 155 5.46 -7.84 -0.27
N THR A 156 5.52 -7.27 -1.45
CA THR A 156 5.33 -8.00 -2.71
C THR A 156 6.50 -8.92 -2.97
N GLU A 157 7.69 -8.43 -2.73
CA GLU A 157 8.99 -9.03 -2.99
C GLU A 157 9.18 -10.31 -2.17
N GLU A 158 8.80 -10.28 -0.88
CA GLU A 158 8.79 -11.47 -0.02
C GLU A 158 7.91 -12.57 -0.61
N ARG A 159 6.69 -12.19 -1.06
CA ARG A 159 5.75 -13.13 -1.66
C ARG A 159 6.27 -13.68 -2.99
N LEU A 160 6.81 -12.84 -3.87
CA LEU A 160 7.37 -13.28 -5.16
C LEU A 160 8.53 -14.26 -4.98
N ALA A 161 9.38 -14.03 -3.98
CA ALA A 161 10.46 -14.95 -3.65
C ALA A 161 9.91 -16.32 -3.20
N LEU A 162 8.92 -16.34 -2.31
CA LEU A 162 8.30 -17.58 -1.84
C LEU A 162 7.55 -18.31 -2.95
N GLU A 163 6.79 -17.61 -3.79
CA GLU A 163 6.07 -18.18 -4.94
C GLU A 163 7.01 -18.76 -5.99
N ALA A 164 8.20 -18.18 -6.15
CA ALA A 164 9.24 -18.71 -7.03
C ALA A 164 9.95 -19.95 -6.44
N GLY A 165 9.63 -20.34 -5.21
CA GLY A 165 10.18 -21.53 -4.55
C GLY A 165 11.41 -21.25 -3.68
N VAL A 166 11.74 -19.99 -3.36
CA VAL A 166 12.78 -19.68 -2.37
C VAL A 166 12.29 -20.16 -1.00
N PRO A 167 13.00 -21.07 -0.30
CA PRO A 167 12.63 -21.53 1.03
C PRO A 167 12.52 -20.37 2.02
N ARG A 168 11.57 -20.45 2.95
CA ARG A 168 11.26 -19.38 3.92
C ARG A 168 12.46 -18.92 4.74
N ASP A 169 13.34 -19.83 5.12
CA ASP A 169 14.56 -19.56 5.89
C ASP A 169 15.63 -18.81 5.08
N ARG A 170 15.50 -18.77 3.76
CA ARG A 170 16.37 -18.00 2.87
C ARG A 170 15.78 -16.66 2.44
N VAL A 171 14.52 -16.38 2.79
CA VAL A 171 13.89 -15.06 2.61
C VAL A 171 14.05 -14.28 3.91
N ILE A 172 14.94 -13.30 3.91
CA ILE A 172 15.29 -12.51 5.08
C ILE A 172 14.45 -11.24 5.12
N VAL A 173 13.67 -11.09 6.18
CA VAL A 173 12.87 -9.86 6.38
C VAL A 173 13.80 -8.71 6.72
N VAL A 174 13.69 -7.63 5.95
CA VAL A 174 14.51 -6.43 6.07
C VAL A 174 13.62 -5.28 6.59
N PRO A 175 14.02 -4.60 7.68
CA PRO A 175 13.18 -3.60 8.32
C PRO A 175 13.10 -2.27 7.55
N ASP A 176 14.13 -1.92 6.80
CA ASP A 176 14.22 -0.68 6.02
C ASP A 176 15.27 -0.78 4.90
N GLY A 177 15.23 0.16 3.96
CA GLY A 177 16.09 0.13 2.78
C GLY A 177 17.60 0.22 3.10
N GLN A 178 17.99 1.03 4.09
CA GLN A 178 19.42 1.16 4.46
C GLN A 178 19.94 -0.11 5.10
N SER A 179 19.15 -0.74 5.97
CA SER A 179 19.44 -2.04 6.56
C SER A 179 19.63 -3.11 5.47
N GLY A 180 18.79 -3.10 4.42
CA GLY A 180 18.90 -4.01 3.29
C GLY A 180 20.21 -3.85 2.54
N ILE A 181 20.58 -2.63 2.19
CA ILE A 181 21.89 -2.34 1.55
C ILE A 181 23.04 -2.78 2.46
N LYS A 182 22.97 -2.49 3.75
CA LYS A 182 24.00 -2.91 4.72
C LYS A 182 24.12 -4.43 4.81
N MET A 183 23.02 -5.15 4.84
CA MET A 183 23.01 -6.61 4.85
C MET A 183 23.61 -7.21 3.57
N LEU A 184 23.39 -6.58 2.42
CA LEU A 184 24.00 -6.96 1.15
C LEU A 184 25.52 -6.72 1.15
N GLN A 185 25.97 -5.56 1.66
CA GLN A 185 27.39 -5.22 1.84
C GLN A 185 28.09 -6.25 2.73
N ASP A 186 27.48 -6.61 3.84
CA ASP A 186 28.01 -7.57 4.82
C ASP A 186 27.94 -9.03 4.33
N GLY A 187 27.32 -9.30 3.17
CA GLY A 187 27.14 -10.65 2.63
C GLY A 187 26.16 -11.51 3.42
N ARG A 188 25.25 -10.89 4.17
CA ARG A 188 24.17 -11.57 4.91
C ARG A 188 22.99 -11.96 4.00
N ILE A 189 22.85 -11.24 2.89
CA ILE A 189 21.96 -11.53 1.76
C ILE A 189 22.75 -11.40 0.45
N ASP A 190 22.31 -12.08 -0.60
CA ASP A 190 22.94 -12.07 -1.91
C ASP A 190 22.21 -11.17 -2.90
N ALA A 191 20.91 -10.93 -2.66
CA ALA A 191 20.07 -9.97 -3.37
C ALA A 191 19.15 -9.24 -2.38
N TYR A 192 18.89 -7.97 -2.63
CA TYR A 192 17.86 -7.19 -1.94
C TYR A 192 16.81 -6.76 -2.95
N SER A 193 15.56 -7.16 -2.76
CA SER A 193 14.46 -6.89 -3.68
C SER A 193 13.57 -5.78 -3.20
N LEU A 194 13.31 -4.81 -4.08
CA LEU A 194 12.37 -3.69 -3.94
C LEU A 194 11.89 -3.25 -5.32
N PRO A 195 10.90 -2.34 -5.39
CA PRO A 195 10.56 -1.65 -6.63
C PRO A 195 11.76 -0.95 -7.25
N ILE A 196 11.76 -0.83 -8.58
CA ILE A 196 12.88 -0.27 -9.36
C ILE A 196 13.31 1.09 -8.82
N LEU A 197 12.35 2.01 -8.62
CA LEU A 197 12.66 3.37 -8.17
C LEU A 197 13.21 3.39 -6.74
N SER A 198 12.76 2.49 -5.88
CA SER A 198 13.29 2.35 -4.51
C SER A 198 14.75 1.87 -4.53
N ILE A 199 15.09 0.87 -5.34
CA ILE A 199 16.48 0.43 -5.51
C ILE A 199 17.35 1.56 -6.07
N GLN A 200 16.89 2.28 -7.09
CA GLN A 200 17.62 3.40 -7.68
C GLN A 200 17.92 4.50 -6.63
N ASP A 201 16.92 4.88 -5.83
CA ASP A 201 17.09 5.88 -4.76
C ASP A 201 18.11 5.40 -3.71
N LEU A 202 18.01 4.15 -3.27
CA LEU A 202 18.92 3.57 -2.29
C LEU A 202 20.36 3.50 -2.80
N LEU A 203 20.59 3.04 -4.01
CA LEU A 203 21.93 2.95 -4.60
C LEU A 203 22.55 4.34 -4.80
N LYS A 204 21.76 5.32 -5.23
CA LYS A 204 22.20 6.72 -5.32
C LYS A 204 22.64 7.25 -3.96
N LYS A 205 21.91 6.96 -2.90
CA LYS A 205 22.25 7.39 -1.53
C LYS A 205 23.43 6.64 -0.93
N ALA A 206 23.49 5.32 -1.16
CA ALA A 206 24.59 4.49 -0.66
C ALA A 206 25.92 4.86 -1.32
N SER A 207 25.91 5.27 -2.59
CA SER A 207 27.09 5.65 -3.38
C SER A 207 28.21 4.59 -3.31
N ASP A 208 27.83 3.30 -3.23
CA ASP A 208 28.76 2.18 -3.13
C ASP A 208 29.02 1.57 -4.51
N PRO A 209 30.27 1.68 -5.05
CA PRO A 209 30.60 1.14 -6.36
C PRO A 209 30.59 -0.39 -6.43
N ASN A 210 30.50 -1.07 -5.28
CA ASN A 210 30.49 -2.54 -5.19
C ASN A 210 29.08 -3.15 -5.22
N ILE A 211 28.06 -2.32 -5.38
CA ILE A 211 26.66 -2.74 -5.49
C ILE A 211 26.09 -2.19 -6.80
N GLU A 212 25.24 -2.97 -7.45
CA GLU A 212 24.53 -2.56 -8.66
C GLU A 212 23.08 -3.01 -8.64
N MET A 213 22.29 -2.43 -9.53
CA MET A 213 20.90 -2.84 -9.74
C MET A 213 20.82 -3.84 -10.90
N VAL A 214 20.03 -4.89 -10.70
CA VAL A 214 19.54 -5.78 -11.75
C VAL A 214 18.03 -5.58 -11.85
N GLY A 215 17.56 -5.09 -12.98
CA GLY A 215 16.13 -4.80 -13.18
C GLY A 215 15.84 -4.33 -14.61
N PRO A 216 14.58 -4.43 -15.05
CA PRO A 216 13.48 -5.09 -14.33
C PRO A 216 13.71 -6.59 -14.13
N VAL A 217 13.23 -7.12 -13.00
CA VAL A 217 13.30 -8.55 -12.70
C VAL A 217 12.48 -9.33 -13.73
N LYS A 218 13.10 -10.34 -14.37
CA LYS A 218 12.44 -11.16 -15.40
C LYS A 218 11.25 -11.91 -14.80
N ASN A 219 10.15 -11.94 -15.54
CA ASN A 219 8.90 -12.60 -15.18
C ASN A 219 8.20 -12.04 -13.92
N ALA A 220 8.69 -10.94 -13.35
CA ALA A 220 7.95 -10.19 -12.35
C ALA A 220 6.97 -9.21 -13.04
N PRO A 221 5.71 -9.16 -12.61
CA PRO A 221 4.76 -8.21 -13.19
C PRO A 221 5.03 -6.78 -12.69
N VAL A 222 4.57 -5.80 -13.47
CA VAL A 222 4.41 -4.43 -12.98
C VAL A 222 3.17 -4.38 -12.11
N TYR A 223 3.30 -3.86 -10.92
CA TYR A 223 2.18 -3.65 -10.01
C TYR A 223 1.85 -2.16 -9.90
N CYS A 224 0.58 -1.87 -9.62
CA CYS A 224 0.18 -0.53 -9.25
C CYS A 224 -0.39 -0.52 -7.84
N ASP A 225 -0.13 0.55 -7.10
CA ASP A 225 -0.82 0.84 -5.85
C ASP A 225 -2.02 1.76 -6.09
N GLY A 226 -2.73 2.02 -5.03
CA GLY A 226 -3.74 3.06 -4.85
C GLY A 226 -3.88 3.32 -3.37
N ALA A 227 -4.64 4.35 -3.00
CA ALA A 227 -5.02 4.54 -1.61
C ALA A 227 -5.93 3.39 -1.18
N ALA A 228 -5.56 2.68 -0.10
CA ALA A 228 -6.38 1.60 0.43
C ALA A 228 -7.20 2.08 1.64
N PHE A 229 -8.48 1.76 1.65
CA PHE A 229 -9.45 2.10 2.68
C PHE A 229 -10.04 0.84 3.31
N ARG A 230 -10.69 0.94 4.47
CA ARG A 230 -11.45 -0.20 5.03
C ARG A 230 -12.51 -0.65 4.03
N LYS A 231 -12.77 -1.95 3.99
CA LYS A 231 -13.71 -2.55 3.01
C LYS A 231 -15.11 -1.90 3.05
N GLN A 232 -15.55 -1.47 4.23
CA GLN A 232 -16.84 -0.80 4.42
C GLN A 232 -16.84 0.70 4.11
N ASP A 233 -15.68 1.34 3.98
CA ASP A 233 -15.56 2.79 3.74
C ASP A 233 -15.58 3.11 2.23
N THR A 234 -16.45 2.44 1.49
CA THR A 234 -16.56 2.62 0.03
C THR A 234 -16.97 4.04 -0.35
N ALA A 235 -17.79 4.71 0.45
CA ALA A 235 -18.18 6.10 0.21
C ALA A 235 -16.97 7.05 0.31
N LEU A 236 -16.06 6.84 1.28
CA LEU A 236 -14.82 7.60 1.38
C LEU A 236 -13.90 7.31 0.18
N ARG A 237 -13.75 6.03 -0.20
CA ARG A 237 -12.99 5.62 -1.37
C ARG A 237 -13.54 6.24 -2.67
N ASP A 238 -14.87 6.26 -2.85
CA ASP A 238 -15.50 6.81 -4.05
C ASP A 238 -15.36 8.33 -4.12
N ALA A 239 -15.46 9.03 -2.98
CA ALA A 239 -15.15 10.45 -2.89
C ALA A 239 -13.67 10.73 -3.23
N PHE A 240 -12.75 9.88 -2.75
CA PHE A 240 -11.33 9.97 -3.09
C PHE A 240 -11.11 9.74 -4.59
N ASP A 241 -11.73 8.72 -5.18
CA ASP A 241 -11.61 8.41 -6.62
C ASP A 241 -12.12 9.55 -7.49
N LYS A 242 -13.21 10.23 -7.08
CA LYS A 242 -13.75 11.40 -7.78
C LYS A 242 -12.71 12.54 -7.86
N GLU A 243 -12.11 12.89 -6.74
CA GLU A 243 -11.12 13.97 -6.69
C GLU A 243 -9.78 13.55 -7.32
N LEU A 244 -9.39 12.27 -7.20
CA LEU A 244 -8.24 11.71 -7.92
C LEU A 244 -8.43 11.79 -9.44
N ALA A 245 -9.63 11.50 -9.95
CA ALA A 245 -9.94 11.64 -11.37
C ALA A 245 -9.83 13.11 -11.83
N ALA A 246 -10.34 14.06 -11.06
CA ALA A 246 -10.20 15.48 -11.32
C ALA A 246 -8.71 15.92 -11.30
N LEU A 247 -7.92 15.42 -10.35
CA LEU A 247 -6.48 15.68 -10.25
C LEU A 247 -5.73 15.12 -11.48
N LYS A 248 -6.09 13.92 -11.94
CA LYS A 248 -5.55 13.31 -13.16
C LYS A 248 -5.88 14.12 -14.41
N GLN A 249 -7.13 14.59 -14.54
CA GLN A 249 -7.59 15.39 -15.68
C GLN A 249 -6.95 16.78 -15.75
N SER A 250 -6.67 17.42 -14.62
CA SER A 250 -6.00 18.72 -14.57
C SER A 250 -4.51 18.69 -14.97
N GLY A 251 -3.91 17.50 -15.02
CA GLY A 251 -2.48 17.32 -15.24
C GLY A 251 -1.61 17.56 -13.98
N GLU A 252 -2.19 17.95 -12.86
CA GLU A 252 -1.44 18.14 -11.61
C GLU A 252 -0.95 16.82 -11.04
N PHE A 253 -1.74 15.74 -11.19
CA PHE A 253 -1.32 14.39 -10.86
C PHE A 253 0.02 14.01 -11.49
N ALA A 254 0.15 14.23 -12.81
CA ALA A 254 1.39 13.95 -13.53
C ALA A 254 2.56 14.75 -12.98
N LYS A 255 2.38 16.05 -12.69
CA LYS A 255 3.43 16.88 -12.10
C LYS A 255 3.91 16.34 -10.75
N ILE A 256 2.99 15.85 -9.91
CA ILE A 256 3.35 15.29 -8.60
C ILE A 256 4.15 14.01 -8.81
N VAL A 257 3.61 12.99 -9.49
CA VAL A 257 4.23 11.68 -9.54
C VAL A 257 5.54 11.66 -10.35
N GLU A 258 5.62 12.45 -11.43
CA GLU A 258 6.82 12.57 -12.26
C GLU A 258 7.97 13.30 -11.56
N SER A 259 7.68 14.19 -10.61
CA SER A 259 8.72 14.82 -9.78
C SER A 259 9.46 13.80 -8.90
N TYR A 260 8.86 12.64 -8.66
CA TYR A 260 9.41 11.51 -7.93
C TYR A 260 9.98 10.41 -8.84
N GLY A 261 9.91 10.58 -10.17
CA GLY A 261 10.41 9.62 -11.15
C GLY A 261 9.39 8.59 -11.62
N PHE A 262 8.14 8.62 -11.12
CA PHE A 262 7.09 7.70 -11.58
C PHE A 262 6.54 8.13 -12.95
N SER A 263 6.08 7.14 -13.72
CA SER A 263 5.34 7.39 -14.95
C SER A 263 3.86 7.63 -14.64
N ALA A 264 3.37 8.85 -14.86
CA ALA A 264 1.94 9.13 -14.77
C ALA A 264 1.14 8.27 -15.76
N LYS A 265 1.69 8.02 -16.97
CA LYS A 265 1.07 7.22 -18.02
C LYS A 265 0.70 5.82 -17.51
N ALA A 266 1.58 5.15 -16.77
CA ALA A 266 1.31 3.81 -16.26
C ALA A 266 0.04 3.75 -15.40
N ALA A 267 -0.15 4.74 -14.51
CA ALA A 267 -1.35 4.83 -13.65
C ALA A 267 -2.61 5.36 -14.38
N LEU A 268 -2.45 5.98 -15.55
CA LEU A 268 -3.55 6.48 -16.37
C LEU A 268 -4.10 5.41 -17.33
N GLU A 269 -3.27 4.47 -17.77
CA GLU A 269 -3.61 3.43 -18.76
C GLU A 269 -4.13 2.13 -18.11
N THR A 270 -4.19 2.07 -16.78
CA THR A 270 -4.73 0.92 -16.06
C THR A 270 -5.84 1.33 -15.09
N ASN A 271 -6.48 0.35 -14.48
CA ASN A 271 -7.53 0.57 -13.50
C ASN A 271 -7.45 -0.47 -12.37
N ARG A 272 -8.17 -0.18 -11.28
CA ARG A 272 -8.26 -1.06 -10.10
C ARG A 272 -8.69 -2.49 -10.47
N ASP A 273 -9.67 -2.64 -11.34
CA ASP A 273 -10.22 -3.96 -11.64
C ASP A 273 -9.19 -4.85 -12.34
N ALA A 274 -8.42 -4.27 -13.28
CA ALA A 274 -7.30 -4.98 -13.91
C ALA A 274 -6.23 -5.42 -12.88
N MET A 275 -5.92 -4.56 -11.90
CA MET A 275 -4.92 -4.86 -10.87
C MET A 275 -5.42 -5.85 -9.82
N CYS A 276 -6.72 -5.88 -9.57
CA CYS A 276 -7.34 -6.77 -8.58
C CYS A 276 -7.79 -8.13 -9.14
N GLY A 277 -7.56 -8.39 -10.42
CA GLY A 277 -7.92 -9.68 -11.06
C GLY A 277 -9.36 -9.74 -11.60
N GLY A 278 -9.93 -8.57 -11.95
CA GLY A 278 -11.29 -8.43 -12.48
C GLY A 278 -12.31 -7.98 -11.42
N PRO A 279 -13.56 -7.74 -11.84
CA PRO A 279 -14.60 -7.28 -10.92
C PRO A 279 -14.85 -8.31 -9.81
N ASN A 280 -14.84 -7.85 -8.55
CA ASN A 280 -15.23 -8.63 -7.38
C ASN A 280 -16.75 -8.68 -7.27
#